data_2776588de9b4b96bbb011cfef2fc8f9b
#
_entry.id   2776588de9b4b96bbb011cfef2fc8f9b
#
_cell.length_a   1.000
_cell.length_b   1.000
_cell.length_c   1.000
_cell.angle_alpha   90.00
_cell.angle_beta   90.00
_cell.angle_gamma   90.00
#
_symmetry.space_group_name_H-M   'P 1'
#
loop_
_entity.id
_entity.type
_entity.pdbx_description
1 polymer ?
#
loop_
_entity_poly.entity_id
_entity_poly.type
_entity_poly.pdbx_seq_one_letter_code
_entity_poly.pdbx_strand_id
1 'polypeptide(L)'
;MEYIELLTIGILNQNNIDPVEVFNFAVAKKCKRIIICHNHPSGDTKPSEADKQVTQKIKKGADVLNIELLDHLVICESKEFYSFKAFELL
;
A
#
# COMPACT_ATOMS: atom_id res chain seq x y z
N MET A 1 -3.29 -22.72 15.02
CA MET A 1 -3.06 -21.28 15.04
C MET A 1 -3.45 -20.69 13.69
N GLU A 2 -4.30 -19.70 13.71
CA GLU A 2 -4.70 -19.04 12.49
C GLU A 2 -3.83 -17.84 12.22
N TYR A 3 -3.47 -17.66 10.96
CA TYR A 3 -2.71 -16.50 10.52
C TYR A 3 -3.59 -15.61 9.67
N ILE A 4 -3.40 -14.31 9.80
CA ILE A 4 -3.99 -13.38 8.86
C ILE A 4 -3.08 -13.38 7.63
N GLU A 5 -3.57 -13.97 6.53
CA GLU A 5 -2.77 -14.02 5.32
C GLU A 5 -2.77 -12.71 4.55
N LEU A 6 -3.89 -12.00 4.59
CA LEU A 6 -4.06 -10.75 3.88
C LEU A 6 -4.47 -9.64 4.84
N LEU A 7 -3.76 -8.53 4.78
CA LEU A 7 -4.10 -7.31 5.51
C LEU A 7 -4.26 -6.17 4.51
N THR A 8 -5.39 -5.48 4.59
CA THR A 8 -5.61 -4.25 3.84
C THR A 8 -5.35 -3.07 4.76
N ILE A 9 -4.45 -2.19 4.36
CA ILE A 9 -4.07 -1.01 5.13
C ILE A 9 -4.58 0.23 4.39
N GLY A 10 -5.52 0.93 5.02
CA GLY A 10 -6.06 2.17 4.49
C GLY A 10 -5.33 3.37 5.06
N ILE A 11 -4.91 4.27 4.18
CA ILE A 11 -4.25 5.52 4.57
C ILE A 11 -5.15 6.67 4.15
N LEU A 12 -5.75 7.31 5.14
CA LEU A 12 -6.79 8.29 4.89
C LEU A 12 -6.27 9.69 4.61
N ASN A 13 -5.05 9.92 4.97
CA ASN A 13 -4.61 11.29 4.91
C ASN A 13 -3.22 11.39 4.41
N GLN A 14 -2.99 11.49 3.49
CA GLN A 14 -2.26 11.56 2.81
C GLN A 14 -1.18 12.07 2.27
N ASN A 15 -0.58 12.71 2.76
CA ASN A 15 0.63 13.33 2.29
C ASN A 15 1.81 12.37 2.31
N ASN A 16 1.90 11.50 3.30
CA ASN A 16 3.03 10.59 3.40
C ASN A 16 2.59 9.22 3.90
N ILE A 17 2.90 8.22 3.13
CA ILE A 17 2.80 6.84 3.57
C ILE A 17 4.10 6.53 4.30
N ASP A 18 3.98 6.12 5.56
CA ASP A 18 5.16 5.78 6.36
C ASP A 18 5.40 4.27 6.32
N PRO A 19 6.48 3.81 5.68
CA PRO A 19 6.78 2.38 5.61
C PRO A 19 6.89 1.73 6.98
N VAL A 20 7.39 2.45 7.99
CA VAL A 20 7.51 1.90 9.35
C VAL A 20 6.14 1.55 9.91
N GLU A 21 5.16 2.44 9.76
CA GLU A 21 3.80 2.16 10.22
C GLU A 21 3.19 0.97 9.49
N VAL A 22 3.38 0.90 8.17
CA VAL A 22 2.88 -0.22 7.37
C VAL A 22 3.43 -1.54 7.91
N PHE A 23 4.73 -1.63 8.14
CA PHE A 23 5.35 -2.86 8.62
C PHE A 23 5.04 -3.14 10.08
N ASN A 24 4.84 -2.12 10.90
CA ASN A 24 4.40 -2.33 12.28
C ASN A 24 3.04 -3.05 12.29
N PHE A 25 2.10 -2.63 11.47
CA PHE A 25 0.82 -3.31 11.36
C PHE A 25 0.96 -4.71 10.78
N ALA A 26 1.72 -4.85 9.71
CA ALA A 26 1.88 -6.13 9.03
C ALA A 26 2.53 -7.18 9.96
N VAL A 27 3.57 -6.79 10.68
CA VAL A 27 4.27 -7.70 11.60
C VAL A 27 3.40 -8.01 12.82
N ALA A 28 2.74 -6.99 13.38
CA ALA A 28 1.86 -7.19 14.54
C ALA A 28 0.72 -8.17 14.22
N LYS A 29 0.18 -8.11 13.01
CA LYS A 29 -0.90 -8.99 12.57
C LYS A 29 -0.39 -10.32 12.00
N LYS A 30 0.91 -10.49 11.88
CA LYS A 30 1.52 -11.71 11.32
C LYS A 30 0.95 -12.05 9.95
N CYS A 31 0.67 -11.03 9.13
CA CYS A 31 0.14 -11.26 7.80
C CYS A 31 1.25 -11.62 6.82
N LYS A 32 0.88 -12.31 5.75
CA LYS A 32 1.81 -12.69 4.69
C LYS A 32 1.65 -11.84 3.44
N ARG A 33 0.52 -11.18 3.30
CA ARG A 33 0.18 -10.37 2.14
C ARG A 33 -0.46 -9.08 2.59
N ILE A 34 -0.14 -7.99 1.91
CA ILE A 34 -0.72 -6.69 2.20
C ILE A 34 -1.21 -6.01 0.94
N ILE A 35 -2.26 -5.22 1.09
CA ILE A 35 -2.74 -4.28 0.09
C ILE A 35 -2.79 -2.92 0.77
N ILE A 36 -2.23 -1.91 0.12
CA ILE A 36 -2.27 -0.54 0.61
C ILE A 36 -3.31 0.23 -0.17
N CYS A 37 -4.20 0.91 0.52
CA CYS A 37 -5.19 1.81 -0.07
C CYS A 37 -4.88 3.22 0.37
N HIS A 38 -4.73 4.12 -0.58
CA HIS A 38 -4.32 5.49 -0.34
C HIS A 38 -5.37 6.43 -0.93
N ASN A 39 -5.86 7.35 -0.15
CA ASN A 39 -6.91 8.27 -0.57
C ASN A 39 -6.32 9.57 -1.11
N HIS A 40 -6.68 9.94 -2.35
CA HIS A 40 -6.30 11.21 -2.95
C HIS A 40 -7.53 12.13 -2.96
N PRO A 41 -7.53 13.17 -2.17
CA PRO A 41 -8.69 14.07 -2.11
C PRO A 41 -8.86 14.93 -3.36
N SER A 42 -7.86 15.02 -4.21
CA SER A 42 -7.88 15.93 -5.36
C SER A 42 -8.68 15.43 -6.55
N GLY A 43 -9.21 14.22 -6.52
CA GLY A 43 -9.93 13.66 -7.67
C GLY A 43 -9.03 13.09 -8.75
N ASP A 44 -7.72 13.26 -8.65
CA ASP A 44 -6.76 12.68 -9.58
C ASP A 44 -6.20 11.41 -8.99
N THR A 45 -6.41 10.29 -9.67
CA THR A 45 -5.94 8.99 -9.19
C THR A 45 -4.50 8.69 -9.55
N LYS A 46 -3.86 9.50 -10.38
CA LYS A 46 -2.48 9.25 -10.75
C LYS A 46 -1.56 9.35 -9.54
N PRO A 47 -0.71 8.34 -9.32
CA PRO A 47 0.24 8.42 -8.22
C PRO A 47 1.30 9.50 -8.49
N SER A 48 1.70 10.18 -7.43
CA SER A 48 2.81 11.13 -7.50
C SER A 48 4.14 10.37 -7.55
N GLU A 49 5.22 11.08 -7.87
CA GLU A 49 6.55 10.49 -7.79
C GLU A 49 6.88 10.05 -6.36
N ALA A 50 6.43 10.82 -5.37
CA ALA A 50 6.60 10.44 -3.97
C ALA A 50 5.88 9.12 -3.65
N ASP A 51 4.67 8.95 -4.17
CA ASP A 51 3.91 7.70 -4.01
C ASP A 51 4.67 6.52 -4.62
N LYS A 52 5.23 6.70 -5.80
CA LYS A 52 5.99 5.65 -6.48
C LYS A 52 7.25 5.28 -5.69
N GLN A 53 7.96 6.28 -5.18
CA GLN A 53 9.18 6.05 -4.40
C GLN A 53 8.89 5.31 -3.11
N VAL A 54 7.87 5.71 -2.38
CA VAL A 54 7.53 5.04 -1.11
C VAL A 54 7.03 3.63 -1.36
N THR A 55 6.30 3.41 -2.45
CA THR A 55 5.84 2.07 -2.82
C THR A 55 7.02 1.15 -3.10
N GLN A 56 8.05 1.64 -3.77
CA GLN A 56 9.26 0.86 -4.00
C GLN A 56 9.98 0.51 -2.71
N LYS A 57 10.05 1.44 -1.76
CA LYS A 57 10.63 1.15 -0.44
C LYS A 57 9.84 0.08 0.29
N ILE A 58 8.52 0.17 0.25
CA ILE A 58 7.66 -0.82 0.90
C ILE A 58 7.84 -2.18 0.24
N LYS A 59 7.91 -2.23 -1.07
CA LYS A 59 8.11 -3.50 -1.77
C LYS A 59 9.44 -4.15 -1.37
N LYS A 60 10.51 -3.38 -1.31
CA LYS A 60 11.82 -3.90 -0.88
C LYS A 60 11.79 -4.41 0.55
N GLY A 61 11.16 -3.66 1.46
CA GLY A 61 11.03 -4.08 2.84
C GLY A 61 10.17 -5.32 2.99
N ALA A 62 9.10 -5.41 2.22
CA ALA A 62 8.22 -6.57 2.21
C ALA A 62 8.98 -7.82 1.75
N ASP A 63 9.79 -7.69 0.71
CA ASP A 63 10.61 -8.80 0.23
C ASP A 63 11.55 -9.31 1.30
N VAL A 64 12.17 -8.41 2.07
CA VAL A 64 13.07 -8.80 3.18
C VAL A 64 12.30 -9.54 4.27
N LEU A 65 11.07 -9.14 4.54
CA LEU A 65 10.24 -9.72 5.60
C LEU A 65 9.41 -10.90 5.13
N ASN A 66 9.55 -11.31 3.88
CA ASN A 66 8.74 -12.37 3.27
C ASN A 66 7.24 -12.05 3.32
N ILE A 67 6.91 -10.78 3.12
CA ILE A 67 5.54 -10.32 2.99
C ILE A 67 5.34 -9.92 1.53
N GLU A 68 4.24 -10.33 0.94
CA GLU A 68 3.93 -9.98 -0.44
C GLU A 68 3.07 -8.72 -0.49
N LEU A 69 3.58 -7.68 -1.15
CA LEU A 69 2.77 -6.50 -1.46
C LEU A 69 1.96 -6.82 -2.73
N LEU A 70 0.68 -7.10 -2.55
CA LEU A 70 -0.18 -7.48 -3.66
C LEU A 70 -0.54 -6.30 -4.54
N ASP A 71 -0.83 -5.16 -3.95
CA ASP A 71 -1.18 -3.96 -4.70
C ASP A 71 -1.08 -2.73 -3.82
N HIS A 72 -1.03 -1.59 -4.50
CA HIS A 72 -1.21 -0.28 -3.90
C HIS A 72 -2.29 0.42 -4.72
N LEU A 73 -3.41 0.71 -4.09
CA LEU A 73 -4.56 1.34 -4.73
C LEU A 73 -4.63 2.81 -4.32
N VAL A 74 -4.71 3.68 -5.30
CA VAL A 74 -4.99 5.09 -5.06
C VAL A 74 -6.46 5.31 -5.38
N ILE A 75 -7.21 5.80 -4.41
CA ILE A 75 -8.67 5.95 -4.52
C ILE A 75 -9.00 7.44 -4.39
N CYS A 76 -9.91 7.94 -5.20
CA CYS A 76 -10.38 9.31 -5.09
C CYS A 76 -11.88 9.37 -4.78
N GLU A 77 -12.38 10.57 -4.49
CA GLU A 77 -13.77 10.77 -4.10
C GLU A 77 -14.77 10.34 -5.16
N SER A 78 -14.41 10.40 -6.42
CA SER A 78 -15.26 9.94 -7.51
C SER A 78 -15.41 8.43 -7.58
N LYS A 79 -14.82 7.70 -6.64
CA LYS A 79 -14.76 6.24 -6.60
C LYS A 79 -13.93 5.62 -7.72
N GLU A 80 -13.20 6.42 -8.46
CA GLU A 80 -12.20 5.91 -9.36
C GLU A 80 -10.97 5.46 -8.57
N PHE A 81 -10.24 4.52 -9.12
CA PHE A 81 -9.03 4.04 -8.46
C PHE A 81 -7.94 3.75 -9.48
N TYR A 82 -6.71 3.74 -8.99
CA TYR A 82 -5.52 3.42 -9.75
C TYR A 82 -4.81 2.26 -9.06
N SER A 83 -4.53 1.20 -9.79
CA SER A 83 -3.83 0.03 -9.25
C SER A 83 -2.38 0.04 -9.75
N PHE A 84 -1.43 0.06 -8.82
CA PHE A 84 -0.03 -0.01 -9.17
C PHE A 84 0.30 -1.32 -9.86
N LYS A 85 -0.32 -2.42 -9.45
CA LYS A 85 -0.09 -3.70 -10.09
C LYS A 85 -0.59 -3.72 -11.52
N ALA A 86 -1.78 -3.16 -11.76
CA ALA A 86 -2.37 -3.14 -13.10
C ALA A 86 -1.52 -2.33 -14.08
N PHE A 87 -0.80 -1.32 -13.60
CA PHE A 87 0.08 -0.51 -14.43
C PHE A 87 1.55 -0.91 -14.31
N GLU A 88 1.80 -2.08 -13.75
CA GLU A 88 3.15 -2.67 -13.66
C GLU A 88 4.16 -1.79 -12.91
N LEU A 89 3.70 -1.12 -11.87
CA LEU A 89 4.56 -0.28 -11.02
C LEU A 89 5.02 -0.97 -9.73
N LEU A 90 4.70 -2.24 -9.58
CA LEU A 90 5.18 -3.05 -8.46
C LEU A 90 6.33 -3.94 -8.86
#